data_8a8631ccb0b9bfd8816587d87ed5cbd3
#
_entry.id   8a8631ccb0b9bfd8816587d87ed5cbd3
#
_cell.length_a   1.000
_cell.length_b   1.000
_cell.length_c   1.000
_cell.angle_alpha   90.00
_cell.angle_beta   90.00
_cell.angle_gamma   90.00
#
_symmetry.space_group_name_H-M   'P 1'
#
loop_
_entity.id
_entity.type
_entity.pdbx_description
1 polymer ?
#
loop_
_entity_poly.entity_id
_entity_poly.type
_entity_poly.pdbx_seq_one_letter_code
_entity_poly.pdbx_strand_id
1 'polypeptide(L)'
;MILGLDVSTSIVGATVLTDCGDVVFCEAWDLRNKNHFPTLYEKAQRVKQMLEILHEVKRYNIEHVFIEQSLQAFRPGFSSAKTLLTLAKFNGIISYICQKCYLKPPEFISASTARKACGIKVERGKKAKEVVLNFLLDNDDTFSVEYTKHGNPKPGSYDRADSYIIAKAGWTSLNS
;
A
#
# COMPACT_ATOMS: atom_id res chain seq x y z
N MET A 1 16.71 2.44 -2.27
CA MET A 1 15.30 2.63 -2.67
C MET A 1 14.33 2.24 -1.55
N ILE A 2 13.10 2.75 -1.60
CA ILE A 2 12.06 2.59 -0.57
C ILE A 2 10.83 1.96 -1.18
N LEU A 3 10.25 0.95 -0.52
CA LEU A 3 8.99 0.31 -0.91
C LEU A 3 7.90 0.68 0.11
N GLY A 4 6.79 1.24 -0.36
CA GLY A 4 5.55 1.45 0.41
C GLY A 4 4.47 0.46 0.01
N LEU A 5 3.80 -0.14 0.99
CA LEU A 5 2.75 -1.12 0.77
C LEU A 5 1.46 -0.74 1.53
N ASP A 6 0.34 -0.70 0.83
CA ASP A 6 -1.01 -0.79 1.42
C ASP A 6 -1.48 -2.24 1.31
N VAL A 7 -1.53 -2.95 2.45
CA VAL A 7 -1.76 -4.41 2.48
C VAL A 7 -3.21 -4.70 2.85
N SER A 8 -3.96 -5.24 1.89
CA SER A 8 -5.28 -5.82 2.14
C SER A 8 -5.42 -7.22 1.54
N THR A 9 -6.42 -7.98 1.99
CA THR A 9 -6.69 -9.32 1.45
C THR A 9 -7.37 -9.31 0.08
N SER A 10 -7.67 -8.15 -0.45
CA SER A 10 -8.35 -7.97 -1.74
C SER A 10 -7.42 -7.40 -2.81
N ILE A 11 -6.71 -6.35 -2.47
CA ILE A 11 -5.78 -5.67 -3.37
C ILE A 11 -4.61 -5.17 -2.52
N VAL A 12 -3.38 -5.33 -2.99
CA VAL A 12 -2.20 -4.75 -2.37
C VAL A 12 -1.67 -3.64 -3.26
N GLY A 13 -1.64 -2.42 -2.74
CA GLY A 13 -0.95 -1.30 -3.37
C GLY A 13 0.55 -1.38 -3.10
N ALA A 14 1.37 -1.10 -4.11
CA ALA A 14 2.83 -1.11 -4.00
C ALA A 14 3.44 0.05 -4.76
N THR A 15 4.28 0.83 -4.08
CA THR A 15 4.99 1.97 -4.66
C THR A 15 6.47 1.91 -4.30
N VAL A 16 7.35 2.05 -5.30
CA VAL A 16 8.80 2.15 -5.09
C VAL A 16 9.27 3.55 -5.41
N LEU A 17 10.02 4.13 -4.46
CA LEU A 17 10.70 5.40 -4.62
C LEU A 17 12.22 5.21 -4.72
N THR A 18 12.86 6.09 -5.48
CA THR A 18 14.32 6.27 -5.45
C THR A 18 14.73 6.93 -4.12
N ASP A 19 16.03 7.00 -3.88
CA ASP A 19 16.59 7.70 -2.71
C ASP A 19 16.36 9.22 -2.80
N CYS A 20 16.12 9.76 -4.00
CA CYS A 20 15.71 11.15 -4.22
C CYS A 20 14.20 11.39 -4.00
N GLY A 21 13.41 10.33 -3.78
CA GLY A 21 11.97 10.41 -3.60
C GLY A 21 11.16 10.33 -4.89
N ASP A 22 11.78 10.06 -6.05
CA ASP A 22 11.07 9.91 -7.32
C ASP A 22 10.39 8.55 -7.42
N VAL A 23 9.18 8.52 -7.98
CA VAL A 23 8.42 7.28 -8.19
C VAL A 23 8.95 6.54 -9.41
N VAL A 24 9.38 5.28 -9.21
CA VAL A 24 9.83 4.39 -10.29
C VAL A 24 8.88 3.22 -10.51
N PHE A 25 7.95 3.00 -9.58
CA PHE A 25 6.94 1.95 -9.66
C PHE A 25 5.74 2.31 -8.79
N CYS A 26 4.53 2.13 -9.30
CA CYS A 26 3.29 2.32 -8.54
C CYS A 26 2.16 1.48 -9.14
N GLU A 27 1.91 0.31 -8.56
CA GLU A 27 0.90 -0.65 -9.04
C GLU A 27 0.00 -1.17 -7.92
N ALA A 28 -1.09 -1.81 -8.32
CA ALA A 28 -1.99 -2.54 -7.44
C ALA A 28 -2.06 -4.01 -7.86
N TRP A 29 -1.86 -4.92 -6.90
CA TRP A 29 -1.89 -6.36 -7.12
C TRP A 29 -3.24 -6.93 -6.69
N ASP A 30 -4.04 -7.32 -7.66
CA ASP A 30 -5.40 -7.82 -7.43
C ASP A 30 -5.38 -9.28 -6.94
N LEU A 31 -5.92 -9.50 -5.73
CA LEU A 31 -6.00 -10.80 -5.06
C LEU A 31 -7.46 -11.29 -4.91
N ARG A 32 -8.41 -10.67 -5.62
CA ARG A 32 -9.85 -10.94 -5.44
C ARG A 32 -10.32 -12.23 -6.10
N ASN A 33 -9.58 -12.73 -7.09
CA ASN A 33 -9.98 -13.94 -7.81
C ASN A 33 -9.89 -15.17 -6.89
N LYS A 34 -11.04 -15.61 -6.38
CA LYS A 34 -11.13 -16.74 -5.44
C LYS A 34 -10.75 -18.09 -6.07
N ASN A 35 -10.82 -18.23 -7.39
CA ASN A 35 -10.40 -19.46 -8.06
C ASN A 35 -8.87 -19.59 -8.09
N HIS A 36 -8.16 -18.45 -8.18
CA HIS A 36 -6.70 -18.42 -8.19
C HIS A 36 -6.11 -18.24 -6.78
N PHE A 37 -6.82 -17.55 -5.89
CA PHE A 37 -6.36 -17.21 -4.54
C PHE A 37 -7.43 -17.56 -3.50
N PRO A 38 -7.74 -18.86 -3.29
CA PRO A 38 -8.82 -19.31 -2.39
C PRO A 38 -8.53 -19.03 -0.92
N THR A 39 -7.28 -19.06 -0.49
CA THR A 39 -6.89 -18.85 0.91
C THR A 39 -5.94 -17.66 1.08
N LEU A 40 -5.63 -17.30 2.32
CA LEU A 40 -4.62 -16.26 2.62
C LEU A 40 -3.22 -16.68 2.15
N TYR A 41 -2.93 -17.97 2.09
CA TYR A 41 -1.60 -18.46 1.71
C TYR A 41 -1.34 -18.29 0.22
N GLU A 42 -2.30 -18.61 -0.66
CA GLU A 42 -2.16 -18.33 -2.10
C GLU A 42 -2.05 -16.82 -2.37
N LYS A 43 -2.82 -16.00 -1.64
CA LYS A 43 -2.69 -14.55 -1.72
C LYS A 43 -1.30 -14.07 -1.31
N ALA A 44 -0.79 -14.59 -0.20
CA ALA A 44 0.56 -14.26 0.28
C ALA A 44 1.64 -14.75 -0.69
N GLN A 45 1.47 -15.95 -1.28
CA GLN A 45 2.36 -16.47 -2.32
C GLN A 45 2.38 -15.56 -3.55
N ARG A 46 1.21 -15.02 -3.96
CA ARG A 46 1.16 -14.05 -5.07
C ARG A 46 1.91 -12.77 -4.74
N VAL A 47 1.71 -12.22 -3.54
CA VAL A 47 2.46 -11.03 -3.10
C VAL A 47 3.95 -11.30 -3.06
N LYS A 48 4.38 -12.47 -2.55
CA LYS A 48 5.78 -12.90 -2.57
C LYS A 48 6.37 -12.88 -3.99
N GLN A 49 5.68 -13.46 -4.97
CA GLN A 49 6.10 -13.45 -6.37
C GLN A 49 6.26 -12.02 -6.92
N MET A 50 5.35 -11.10 -6.56
CA MET A 50 5.46 -9.71 -7.00
C MET A 50 6.66 -9.00 -6.35
N LEU A 51 6.93 -9.24 -5.06
CA LEU A 51 8.10 -8.70 -4.37
C LEU A 51 9.42 -9.26 -4.96
N GLU A 52 9.46 -10.54 -5.30
CA GLU A 52 10.59 -11.17 -6.00
C GLU A 52 10.80 -10.55 -7.39
N ILE A 53 9.73 -10.25 -8.14
CA ILE A 53 9.81 -9.55 -9.43
C ILE A 53 10.43 -8.16 -9.25
N LEU A 54 10.06 -7.41 -8.23
CA LEU A 54 10.68 -6.10 -7.96
C LEU A 54 12.19 -6.23 -7.71
N HIS A 55 12.61 -7.24 -6.98
CA HIS A 55 14.01 -7.45 -6.62
C HIS A 55 14.82 -8.07 -7.77
N GLU A 56 14.37 -9.19 -8.34
CA GLU A 56 15.16 -10.00 -9.28
C GLU A 56 15.02 -9.52 -10.72
N VAL A 57 13.82 -9.11 -11.14
CA VAL A 57 13.52 -8.73 -12.54
C VAL A 57 13.72 -7.24 -12.75
N LYS A 58 13.11 -6.40 -11.90
CA LYS A 58 13.24 -4.93 -11.96
C LYS A 58 14.58 -4.45 -11.40
N ARG A 59 15.28 -5.30 -10.64
CA ARG A 59 16.57 -5.00 -9.99
C ARG A 59 16.51 -3.76 -9.08
N TYR A 60 15.38 -3.54 -8.44
CA TYR A 60 15.24 -2.46 -7.46
C TYR A 60 15.99 -2.85 -6.18
N ASN A 61 17.00 -2.08 -5.81
CA ASN A 61 17.71 -2.23 -4.54
C ASN A 61 16.85 -1.63 -3.40
N ILE A 62 15.86 -2.38 -2.93
CA ILE A 62 14.96 -1.95 -1.86
C ILE A 62 15.66 -2.14 -0.52
N GLU A 63 15.94 -1.04 0.17
CA GLU A 63 16.62 -1.02 1.47
C GLU A 63 15.67 -0.78 2.64
N HIS A 64 14.52 -0.15 2.38
CA HIS A 64 13.51 0.15 3.38
C HIS A 64 12.12 -0.25 2.87
N VAL A 65 11.35 -0.88 3.74
CA VAL A 65 9.97 -1.26 3.45
C VAL A 65 9.06 -0.64 4.50
N PHE A 66 8.05 0.07 4.05
CA PHE A 66 7.01 0.65 4.90
C PHE A 66 5.65 0.03 4.56
N ILE A 67 4.92 -0.40 5.58
CA ILE A 67 3.60 -1.02 5.43
C ILE A 67 2.57 -0.15 6.15
N GLU A 68 1.38 0.05 5.56
CA GLU A 68 0.29 0.69 6.28
C GLU A 68 -0.04 -0.12 7.53
N GLN A 69 -0.02 0.55 8.68
CA GLN A 69 -0.40 -0.05 9.94
C GLN A 69 -1.88 -0.40 9.94
N SER A 70 -2.20 -1.69 10.05
CA SER A 70 -3.58 -2.13 10.20
C SER A 70 -4.22 -1.54 11.45
N LEU A 71 -5.55 -1.28 11.39
CA LEU A 71 -6.30 -0.77 12.53
C LEU A 71 -6.13 -1.69 13.76
N GLN A 72 -5.57 -1.15 14.83
CA GLN A 72 -5.33 -1.89 16.08
C GLN A 72 -6.56 -1.91 17.01
N ALA A 73 -7.57 -1.09 16.74
CA ALA A 73 -8.74 -0.97 17.58
C ALA A 73 -10.02 -1.31 16.82
N PHE A 74 -10.85 -2.15 17.44
CA PHE A 74 -12.20 -2.40 17.00
C PHE A 74 -13.03 -1.12 17.16
N ARG A 75 -13.61 -0.64 16.06
CA ARG A 75 -14.60 0.43 16.08
C ARG A 75 -15.94 -0.14 15.64
N PRO A 76 -16.97 -0.14 16.50
CA PRO A 76 -18.30 -0.60 16.12
C PRO A 76 -18.77 0.06 14.82
N GLY A 77 -19.32 -0.73 13.89
CA GLY A 77 -19.84 -0.25 12.60
C GLY A 77 -18.82 -0.15 11.45
N PHE A 78 -17.50 -0.32 11.67
CA PHE A 78 -16.50 -0.22 10.59
C PHE A 78 -16.02 -1.57 10.06
N SER A 79 -15.76 -2.54 10.94
CA SER A 79 -15.30 -3.87 10.52
C SER A 79 -15.64 -4.91 11.59
N SER A 80 -15.94 -6.15 11.18
CA SER A 80 -16.10 -7.23 12.13
C SER A 80 -14.75 -7.61 12.77
N ALA A 81 -14.77 -8.13 14.00
CA ALA A 81 -13.58 -8.68 14.67
C ALA A 81 -12.87 -9.72 13.78
N LYS A 82 -13.63 -10.56 13.07
CA LYS A 82 -13.10 -11.53 12.12
C LYS A 82 -12.32 -10.86 10.98
N THR A 83 -12.81 -9.77 10.44
CA THR A 83 -12.13 -9.02 9.37
C THR A 83 -10.82 -8.43 9.88
N LEU A 84 -10.81 -7.79 11.05
CA LEU A 84 -9.60 -7.23 11.65
C LEU A 84 -8.53 -8.29 11.93
N LEU A 85 -8.94 -9.43 12.50
CA LEU A 85 -8.02 -10.57 12.74
C LEU A 85 -7.46 -11.12 11.42
N THR A 86 -8.27 -11.20 10.37
CA THR A 86 -7.82 -11.67 9.06
C THR A 86 -6.80 -10.70 8.44
N LEU A 87 -7.06 -9.40 8.51
CA LEU A 87 -6.12 -8.38 8.04
C LEU A 87 -4.82 -8.38 8.85
N ALA A 88 -4.90 -8.49 10.18
CA ALA A 88 -3.71 -8.57 11.04
C ALA A 88 -2.86 -9.81 10.73
N LYS A 89 -3.47 -10.97 10.54
CA LYS A 89 -2.78 -12.19 10.11
C LYS A 89 -2.10 -12.00 8.77
N PHE A 90 -2.80 -11.44 7.79
CA PHE A 90 -2.25 -11.23 6.45
C PHE A 90 -1.10 -10.22 6.48
N ASN A 91 -1.24 -9.11 7.20
CA ASN A 91 -0.15 -8.15 7.42
C ASN A 91 1.09 -8.79 8.05
N GLY A 92 0.93 -9.66 9.06
CA GLY A 92 2.03 -10.41 9.66
C GLY A 92 2.75 -11.33 8.66
N ILE A 93 1.99 -12.03 7.82
CA ILE A 93 2.55 -12.89 6.76
C ILE A 93 3.35 -12.05 5.75
N ILE A 94 2.78 -10.94 5.26
CA ILE A 94 3.44 -10.06 4.30
C ILE A 94 4.68 -9.41 4.91
N SER A 95 4.61 -8.96 6.16
CA SER A 95 5.76 -8.43 6.90
C SER A 95 6.92 -9.43 6.96
N TYR A 96 6.62 -10.69 7.28
CA TYR A 96 7.62 -11.75 7.28
C TYR A 96 8.22 -12.00 5.88
N ILE A 97 7.39 -12.00 4.84
CA ILE A 97 7.84 -12.16 3.46
C ILE A 97 8.77 -11.00 3.06
N CYS A 98 8.41 -9.75 3.38
CA CYS A 98 9.26 -8.58 3.12
C CYS A 98 10.63 -8.72 3.80
N GLN A 99 10.65 -9.13 5.08
CA GLN A 99 11.90 -9.37 5.80
C GLN A 99 12.76 -10.46 5.12
N LYS A 100 12.13 -11.50 4.55
CA LYS A 100 12.87 -12.56 3.84
C LYS A 100 13.40 -12.09 2.49
N CYS A 101 12.63 -11.27 1.75
CA CYS A 101 13.05 -10.77 0.43
C CYS A 101 14.14 -9.68 0.54
N TYR A 102 14.05 -8.81 1.55
CA TYR A 102 14.91 -7.60 1.64
C TYR A 102 15.83 -7.58 2.87
N LEU A 103 15.86 -8.67 3.66
CA LEU A 103 16.73 -8.86 4.82
C LEU A 103 16.56 -7.86 5.97
N LYS A 104 15.55 -6.99 5.90
CA LYS A 104 15.21 -6.03 6.95
C LYS A 104 13.72 -6.15 7.30
N PRO A 105 13.34 -6.03 8.58
CA PRO A 105 11.93 -5.99 8.96
C PRO A 105 11.30 -4.70 8.42
N PRO A 106 10.06 -4.75 7.90
CA PRO A 106 9.36 -3.55 7.49
C PRO A 106 8.96 -2.69 8.70
N GLU A 107 8.88 -1.38 8.47
CA GLU A 107 8.34 -0.42 9.41
C GLU A 107 6.85 -0.17 9.14
N PHE A 108 6.08 0.16 10.18
CA PHE A 108 4.66 0.41 10.06
C PHE A 108 4.33 1.89 10.21
N ILE A 109 3.58 2.43 9.25
CA ILE A 109 3.14 3.82 9.26
C ILE A 109 1.61 3.85 9.26
N SER A 110 1.00 4.61 10.19
CA SER A 110 -0.44 4.79 10.18
C SER A 110 -0.88 5.66 8.98
N ALA A 111 -2.06 5.39 8.41
CA ALA A 111 -2.64 6.20 7.34
C ALA A 111 -2.73 7.70 7.69
N SER A 112 -2.97 8.03 8.97
CA SER A 112 -3.00 9.42 9.44
C SER A 112 -1.61 10.06 9.43
N THR A 113 -0.57 9.33 9.84
CA THR A 113 0.82 9.78 9.80
C THR A 113 1.27 9.98 8.35
N ALA A 114 0.95 9.04 7.45
CA ALA A 114 1.28 9.15 6.04
C ALA A 114 0.65 10.38 5.39
N ARG A 115 -0.64 10.61 5.62
CA ARG A 115 -1.32 11.82 5.11
C ARG A 115 -0.69 13.10 5.66
N LYS A 116 -0.38 13.15 6.96
CA LYS A 116 0.27 14.32 7.57
C LYS A 116 1.64 14.60 6.96
N ALA A 117 2.46 13.57 6.74
CA ALA A 117 3.78 13.71 6.11
C ALA A 117 3.70 14.26 4.67
N CYS A 118 2.63 13.93 3.94
CA CYS A 118 2.36 14.46 2.59
C CYS A 118 1.57 15.79 2.59
N GLY A 119 1.30 16.41 3.75
CA GLY A 119 0.53 17.65 3.83
C GLY A 119 -0.98 17.51 3.54
N ILE A 120 -1.49 16.28 3.50
CA ILE A 120 -2.88 15.99 3.17
C ILE A 120 -3.78 16.16 4.39
N LYS A 121 -4.73 17.08 4.31
CA LYS A 121 -5.76 17.29 5.34
C LYS A 121 -7.09 16.69 4.88
N VAL A 122 -7.69 15.85 5.73
CA VAL A 122 -9.02 15.29 5.49
C VAL A 122 -10.02 16.06 6.34
N GLU A 123 -10.88 16.82 5.70
CA GLU A 123 -11.95 17.57 6.36
C GLU A 123 -13.01 16.62 6.93
N ARG A 124 -13.73 17.10 7.95
CA ARG A 124 -14.83 16.32 8.55
C ARG A 124 -15.90 16.02 7.50
N GLY A 125 -16.29 14.74 7.43
CA GLY A 125 -17.32 14.27 6.47
C GLY A 125 -16.77 13.88 5.09
N LYS A 126 -15.52 14.16 4.78
CA LYS A 126 -14.89 13.69 3.54
C LYS A 126 -14.33 12.26 3.70
N LYS A 127 -14.39 11.50 2.61
CA LYS A 127 -13.78 10.16 2.57
C LYS A 127 -12.27 10.27 2.34
N ALA A 128 -11.48 9.81 3.29
CA ALA A 128 -10.02 9.92 3.25
C ALA A 128 -9.41 9.39 1.95
N LYS A 129 -9.87 8.24 1.44
CA LYS A 129 -9.36 7.64 0.20
C LYS A 129 -9.59 8.53 -1.03
N GLU A 130 -10.76 9.16 -1.13
CA GLU A 130 -11.06 10.11 -2.22
C GLU A 130 -10.17 11.37 -2.11
N VAL A 131 -9.95 11.87 -0.90
CA VAL A 131 -9.08 13.03 -0.67
C VAL A 131 -7.63 12.73 -1.05
N VAL A 132 -7.10 11.56 -0.68
CA VAL A 132 -5.73 11.14 -1.04
C VAL A 132 -5.60 10.99 -2.55
N LEU A 133 -6.55 10.31 -3.21
CA LEU A 133 -6.52 10.10 -4.66
C LEU A 133 -6.52 11.44 -5.41
N ASN A 134 -7.45 12.33 -5.06
CA ASN A 134 -7.55 13.64 -5.71
C ASN A 134 -6.30 14.48 -5.46
N PHE A 135 -5.76 14.46 -4.23
CA PHE A 135 -4.51 15.16 -3.93
C PHE A 135 -3.37 14.72 -4.84
N LEU A 136 -3.20 13.42 -5.08
CA LEU A 136 -2.15 12.93 -5.97
C LEU A 136 -2.41 13.32 -7.43
N LEU A 137 -3.66 13.25 -7.90
CA LEU A 137 -4.03 13.68 -9.26
C LEU A 137 -3.79 15.18 -9.49
N ASP A 138 -3.94 16.01 -8.45
CA ASP A 138 -3.77 17.45 -8.53
C ASP A 138 -2.31 17.92 -8.36
N ASN A 139 -1.45 17.09 -7.73
CA ASN A 139 -0.10 17.52 -7.33
C ASN A 139 1.04 16.65 -7.87
N ASP A 140 0.76 15.57 -8.59
CA ASP A 140 1.78 14.70 -9.17
C ASP A 140 1.40 14.27 -10.59
N ASP A 141 2.00 14.90 -11.58
CA ASP A 141 1.76 14.63 -13.01
C ASP A 141 2.12 13.18 -13.42
N THR A 142 2.90 12.47 -12.60
CA THR A 142 3.26 11.06 -12.86
C THR A 142 2.21 10.08 -12.36
N PHE A 143 1.29 10.53 -11.49
CA PHE A 143 0.21 9.70 -10.95
C PHE A 143 -1.03 9.82 -11.82
N SER A 144 -1.45 8.72 -12.42
CA SER A 144 -2.65 8.65 -13.28
C SER A 144 -3.60 7.55 -12.85
N VAL A 145 -4.87 7.71 -13.18
CA VAL A 145 -5.95 6.77 -12.85
C VAL A 145 -6.79 6.48 -14.09
N GLU A 146 -7.03 5.20 -14.29
CA GLU A 146 -8.03 4.78 -15.26
C GLU A 146 -9.43 4.76 -14.64
N TYR A 147 -10.43 5.12 -15.46
CA TYR A 147 -11.82 5.17 -15.03
C TYR A 147 -12.65 4.08 -15.67
N THR A 148 -13.68 3.64 -14.99
CA THR A 148 -14.73 2.77 -15.54
C THR A 148 -15.63 3.56 -16.48
N LYS A 149 -16.47 2.86 -17.27
CA LYS A 149 -17.49 3.49 -18.12
C LYS A 149 -18.50 4.37 -17.35
N HIS A 150 -18.57 4.26 -16.03
CA HIS A 150 -19.44 5.06 -15.17
C HIS A 150 -18.69 6.22 -14.48
N GLY A 151 -17.45 6.50 -14.86
CA GLY A 151 -16.64 7.59 -14.27
C GLY A 151 -16.06 7.30 -12.90
N ASN A 152 -16.13 6.07 -12.38
CA ASN A 152 -15.49 5.70 -11.14
C ASN A 152 -14.03 5.24 -11.39
N PRO A 153 -13.08 5.55 -10.48
CA PRO A 153 -11.73 4.99 -10.55
C PRO A 153 -11.77 3.46 -10.62
N LYS A 154 -10.94 2.87 -11.49
CA LYS A 154 -10.82 1.42 -11.56
C LYS A 154 -10.35 0.82 -10.22
N PRO A 155 -10.70 -0.45 -9.94
CA PRO A 155 -10.19 -1.14 -8.75
C PRO A 155 -8.66 -1.07 -8.65
N GLY A 156 -8.16 -0.83 -7.44
CA GLY A 156 -6.73 -0.66 -7.18
C GLY A 156 -6.22 0.78 -7.21
N SER A 157 -7.00 1.74 -7.74
CA SER A 157 -6.59 3.15 -7.79
C SER A 157 -6.36 3.74 -6.40
N TYR A 158 -7.25 3.43 -5.45
CA TYR A 158 -7.13 3.88 -4.06
C TYR A 158 -5.97 3.20 -3.33
N ASP A 159 -5.78 1.89 -3.56
CA ASP A 159 -4.71 1.11 -2.95
C ASP A 159 -3.33 1.58 -3.46
N ARG A 160 -3.23 1.98 -4.74
CA ARG A 160 -2.05 2.65 -5.30
C ARG A 160 -1.78 3.99 -4.62
N ALA A 161 -2.81 4.81 -4.46
CA ALA A 161 -2.70 6.11 -3.83
C ALA A 161 -2.27 5.99 -2.36
N ASP A 162 -2.85 5.04 -1.62
CA ASP A 162 -2.48 4.79 -0.22
C ASP A 162 -1.03 4.27 -0.12
N SER A 163 -0.59 3.32 -0.96
CA SER A 163 0.80 2.86 -0.98
C SER A 163 1.79 3.97 -1.36
N TYR A 164 1.38 4.90 -2.24
CA TYR A 164 2.18 6.06 -2.63
C TYR A 164 2.48 6.95 -1.43
N ILE A 165 1.46 7.35 -0.67
CA ILE A 165 1.66 8.22 0.50
C ILE A 165 2.40 7.50 1.64
N ILE A 166 2.28 6.17 1.77
CA ILE A 166 3.08 5.37 2.70
C ILE A 166 4.56 5.44 2.30
N ALA A 167 4.89 5.23 1.03
CA ALA A 167 6.27 5.33 0.54
C ALA A 167 6.85 6.73 0.75
N LYS A 168 6.10 7.79 0.42
CA LYS A 168 6.52 9.19 0.62
C LYS A 168 6.73 9.52 2.10
N ALA A 169 5.85 9.05 2.98
CA ALA A 169 6.00 9.24 4.42
C ALA A 169 7.25 8.53 4.97
N GLY A 170 7.51 7.30 4.49
CA GLY A 170 8.73 6.58 4.80
C GLY A 170 9.97 7.33 4.32
N TRP A 171 9.96 7.82 3.09
CA TRP A 171 11.04 8.63 2.54
C TRP A 171 11.29 9.90 3.37
N THR A 172 10.22 10.61 3.73
CA THR A 172 10.33 11.81 4.58
C THR A 172 10.94 11.47 5.94
N SER A 173 10.53 10.36 6.57
CA SER A 173 11.05 9.96 7.90
C SER A 173 12.54 9.59 7.89
N LEU A 174 13.07 9.12 6.77
CA LEU A 174 14.48 8.78 6.61
C LEU A 174 15.37 10.01 6.31
N ASN A 175 14.78 11.11 5.84
CA ASN A 175 15.49 12.33 5.42
C ASN A 175 15.22 13.54 6.33
N SER A 176 14.59 13.33 7.51
CA SER A 176 14.22 14.38 8.48
C SER A 176 15.26 14.55 9.57
#